data_741508498abadb692d3f05dc0ea6e076
#
_entry.id   741508498abadb692d3f05dc0ea6e076
#
_cell.length_a   1.000
_cell.length_b   1.000
_cell.length_c   1.000
_cell.angle_alpha   90.00
_cell.angle_beta   90.00
_cell.angle_gamma   90.00
#
_symmetry.space_group_name_H-M   'P 1'
#
loop_
_entity.id
_entity.type
_entity.pdbx_description
1 polymer ?
#
loop_
_entity_poly.entity_id
_entity_poly.type
_entity_poly.pdbx_seq_one_letter_code
_entity_poly.pdbx_strand_id
1 'polypeptide(L)'
;NDYWQNYVSKVFPRPDIQRMATTFAFMEIGVHAPFYNRINEVLGLDNDEFYTAYMDDEVLNNRMKWISKRVSKRDTVYNILKSVGIFSMIEGAILYSSFAFLKHFNNNGKNKLVNVNAGINFSAIDETLHSEAGAWLFRTLLDEAIQDGVITEAEQVKLRQELEDTTRIILEHEAVIIGKIFEKGSIKGISDKQLIHFVESRLDICLSNLGYKHIFNPTYNPIASWFYKDLESSTLHDFFSSQGSDYNRAWTEGKFAW
;
A
#
# COMPACT_ATOMS: atom_id res chain seq x y z
N ASN A 1 -8.46 -2.44 -7.45
CA ASN A 1 -9.10 -3.48 -8.24
C ASN A 1 -8.96 -3.24 -9.75
N ASP A 2 -9.35 -2.08 -10.26
CA ASP A 2 -9.23 -1.74 -11.69
C ASP A 2 -7.80 -1.89 -12.23
N TYR A 3 -6.79 -1.64 -11.40
CA TYR A 3 -5.41 -1.81 -11.81
C TYR A 3 -5.07 -3.28 -12.08
N TRP A 4 -5.23 -4.17 -11.10
CA TRP A 4 -4.86 -5.57 -11.27
C TRP A 4 -5.74 -6.27 -12.30
N GLN A 5 -7.08 -6.17 -12.16
CA GLN A 5 -8.03 -6.88 -13.00
C GLN A 5 -8.16 -6.30 -14.40
N ASN A 6 -8.22 -4.97 -14.54
CA ASN A 6 -8.54 -4.32 -15.80
C ASN A 6 -7.32 -3.73 -16.52
N TYR A 7 -6.23 -3.45 -15.80
CA TYR A 7 -5.02 -2.94 -16.42
C TYR A 7 -3.98 -4.06 -16.60
N VAL A 8 -3.42 -4.61 -15.52
CA VAL A 8 -2.33 -5.58 -15.58
C VAL A 8 -2.72 -6.83 -16.38
N SER A 9 -3.89 -7.43 -16.11
CA SER A 9 -4.31 -8.64 -16.83
C SER A 9 -4.53 -8.44 -18.33
N LYS A 10 -4.79 -7.22 -18.78
CA LYS A 10 -4.99 -6.89 -20.21
C LYS A 10 -3.71 -6.47 -20.91
N VAL A 11 -2.82 -5.78 -20.19
CA VAL A 11 -1.53 -5.32 -20.72
C VAL A 11 -0.54 -6.47 -20.84
N PHE A 12 -0.59 -7.41 -19.89
CA PHE A 12 0.27 -8.59 -19.85
C PHE A 12 -0.54 -9.88 -20.09
N PRO A 13 -0.82 -10.26 -21.36
CA PRO A 13 -1.70 -11.40 -21.68
C PRO A 13 -0.98 -12.75 -21.52
N ARG A 14 -0.17 -12.90 -20.47
CA ARG A 14 0.50 -14.14 -20.10
C ARG A 14 -0.31 -14.83 -18.99
N PRO A 15 -0.63 -16.14 -19.11
CA PRO A 15 -1.53 -16.82 -18.16
C PRO A 15 -1.10 -16.71 -16.68
N ASP A 16 0.20 -16.73 -16.40
CA ASP A 16 0.71 -16.65 -15.03
C ASP A 16 0.51 -15.25 -14.45
N ILE A 17 0.75 -14.20 -15.24
CA ILE A 17 0.51 -12.81 -14.83
C ILE A 17 -0.98 -12.55 -14.65
N GLN A 18 -1.83 -13.11 -15.52
CA GLN A 18 -3.28 -12.99 -15.38
C GLN A 18 -3.79 -13.67 -14.11
N ARG A 19 -3.25 -14.86 -13.76
CA ARG A 19 -3.58 -15.53 -12.49
C ARG A 19 -3.15 -14.69 -11.29
N MET A 20 -1.92 -14.19 -11.27
CA MET A 20 -1.42 -13.29 -10.23
C MET A 20 -2.31 -12.05 -10.07
N ALA A 21 -2.59 -11.35 -11.16
CA ALA A 21 -3.41 -10.14 -11.16
C ALA A 21 -4.86 -10.42 -10.66
N THR A 22 -5.44 -11.58 -11.03
CA THR A 22 -6.76 -11.99 -10.54
C THR A 22 -6.73 -12.29 -9.04
N THR A 23 -5.68 -12.94 -8.56
CA THR A 23 -5.52 -13.23 -7.12
C THR A 23 -5.43 -11.94 -6.31
N PHE A 24 -4.62 -10.97 -6.75
CA PHE A 24 -4.49 -9.68 -6.08
C PHE A 24 -5.80 -8.89 -6.12
N ALA A 25 -6.48 -8.84 -7.27
CA ALA A 25 -7.80 -8.23 -7.37
C ALA A 25 -8.82 -8.86 -6.40
N PHE A 26 -8.77 -10.18 -6.22
CA PHE A 26 -9.62 -10.87 -5.26
C PHE A 26 -9.29 -10.49 -3.81
N MET A 27 -8.01 -10.37 -3.45
CA MET A 27 -7.61 -9.93 -2.09
C MET A 27 -8.17 -8.55 -1.78
N GLU A 28 -8.08 -7.61 -2.73
CA GLU A 28 -8.63 -6.26 -2.57
C GLU A 28 -10.16 -6.26 -2.32
N ILE A 29 -10.92 -7.01 -3.14
CA ILE A 29 -12.38 -6.98 -3.10
C ILE A 29 -12.93 -7.94 -2.04
N GLY A 30 -12.36 -9.13 -1.94
CA GLY A 30 -12.89 -10.23 -1.15
C GLY A 30 -12.38 -10.24 0.30
N VAL A 31 -11.28 -9.55 0.59
CA VAL A 31 -10.64 -9.55 1.92
C VAL A 31 -10.51 -8.14 2.48
N HIS A 32 -9.77 -7.24 1.80
CA HIS A 32 -9.51 -5.90 2.33
C HIS A 32 -10.78 -5.07 2.43
N ALA A 33 -11.56 -4.95 1.36
CA ALA A 33 -12.78 -4.14 1.36
C ALA A 33 -13.80 -4.58 2.43
N PRO A 34 -14.13 -5.87 2.59
CA PRO A 34 -15.01 -6.32 3.68
C PRO A 34 -14.47 -6.03 5.08
N PHE A 35 -13.14 -6.15 5.27
CA PHE A 35 -12.52 -5.84 6.55
C PHE A 35 -12.67 -4.36 6.93
N TYR A 36 -12.34 -3.44 6.04
CA TYR A 36 -12.47 -2.00 6.28
C TYR A 36 -13.94 -1.56 6.38
N ASN A 37 -14.83 -2.13 5.58
CA ASN A 37 -16.27 -1.90 5.70
C ASN A 37 -16.79 -2.32 7.08
N ARG A 38 -16.32 -3.46 7.60
CA ARG A 38 -16.71 -3.90 8.95
C ARG A 38 -16.23 -2.94 10.04
N ILE A 39 -15.07 -2.33 9.90
CA ILE A 39 -14.61 -1.27 10.82
C ILE A 39 -15.57 -0.08 10.76
N ASN A 40 -15.94 0.37 9.56
CA ASN A 40 -16.86 1.49 9.37
C ASN A 40 -18.24 1.20 10.00
N GLU A 41 -18.80 0.00 9.81
CA GLU A 41 -20.04 -0.43 10.46
C GLU A 41 -19.96 -0.32 11.99
N VAL A 42 -18.88 -0.87 12.59
CA VAL A 42 -18.69 -0.83 14.05
C VAL A 42 -18.56 0.60 14.58
N LEU A 43 -18.00 1.51 13.78
CA LEU A 43 -17.87 2.92 14.11
C LEU A 43 -19.14 3.73 13.82
N GLY A 44 -20.18 3.13 13.24
CA GLY A 44 -21.40 3.82 12.82
C GLY A 44 -21.21 4.75 11.61
N LEU A 45 -20.18 4.47 10.81
CA LEU A 45 -19.81 5.23 9.61
C LEU A 45 -20.30 4.56 8.32
N ASP A 46 -21.14 3.54 8.42
CA ASP A 46 -21.71 2.81 7.26
C ASP A 46 -22.92 3.57 6.72
N ASN A 47 -22.65 4.66 6.02
CA ASN A 47 -23.67 5.49 5.38
C ASN A 47 -23.11 6.22 4.16
N ASP A 48 -24.00 6.63 3.25
CA ASP A 48 -23.66 7.29 1.98
C ASP A 48 -22.89 8.60 2.20
N GLU A 49 -23.21 9.36 3.25
CA GLU A 49 -22.52 10.60 3.57
C GLU A 49 -21.04 10.36 3.84
N PHE A 50 -20.71 9.35 4.65
CA PHE A 50 -19.33 8.98 4.94
C PHE A 50 -18.60 8.46 3.68
N TYR A 51 -19.24 7.56 2.92
CA TYR A 51 -18.63 6.97 1.72
C TYR A 51 -18.43 7.97 0.58
N THR A 52 -19.17 9.07 0.56
CA THR A 52 -19.01 10.15 -0.43
C THR A 52 -18.17 11.33 0.06
N ALA A 53 -17.92 11.43 1.37
CA ALA A 53 -17.18 12.55 1.96
C ALA A 53 -15.78 12.77 1.38
N TYR A 54 -15.12 11.72 0.85
CA TYR A 54 -13.83 11.88 0.18
C TYR A 54 -13.90 12.74 -1.09
N MET A 55 -15.06 12.85 -1.72
CA MET A 55 -15.25 13.69 -2.92
C MET A 55 -15.24 15.18 -2.56
N ASP A 56 -15.67 15.52 -1.36
CA ASP A 56 -15.67 16.89 -0.83
C ASP A 56 -14.34 17.23 -0.13
N ASP A 57 -13.56 16.21 0.24
CA ASP A 57 -12.20 16.40 0.77
C ASP A 57 -11.22 16.66 -0.39
N GLU A 58 -10.76 17.92 -0.50
CA GLU A 58 -9.88 18.34 -1.59
C GLU A 58 -8.62 17.49 -1.70
N VAL A 59 -8.03 17.07 -0.56
CA VAL A 59 -6.79 16.30 -0.51
C VAL A 59 -7.02 14.90 -1.05
N LEU A 60 -8.05 14.20 -0.56
CA LEU A 60 -8.38 12.84 -1.00
C LEU A 60 -8.84 12.83 -2.46
N ASN A 61 -9.66 13.78 -2.86
CA ASN A 61 -10.13 13.92 -4.25
C ASN A 61 -8.96 14.19 -5.21
N ASN A 62 -8.04 15.08 -4.85
CA ASN A 62 -6.85 15.37 -5.65
C ASN A 62 -5.93 14.13 -5.75
N ARG A 63 -5.75 13.37 -4.66
CA ARG A 63 -5.03 12.09 -4.67
C ARG A 63 -5.66 11.12 -5.67
N MET A 64 -6.97 10.90 -5.61
CA MET A 64 -7.67 9.98 -6.50
C MET A 64 -7.58 10.41 -7.97
N LYS A 65 -7.74 11.69 -8.25
CA LYS A 65 -7.55 12.24 -9.60
C LYS A 65 -6.12 12.09 -10.09
N TRP A 66 -5.14 12.30 -9.22
CA TRP A 66 -3.73 12.15 -9.55
C TRP A 66 -3.39 10.69 -9.90
N ILE A 67 -3.85 9.72 -9.09
CA ILE A 67 -3.67 8.28 -9.34
C ILE A 67 -4.31 7.90 -10.68
N SER A 68 -5.59 8.17 -10.87
CA SER A 68 -6.35 7.80 -12.07
C SER A 68 -5.71 8.34 -13.35
N LYS A 69 -5.18 9.55 -13.33
CA LYS A 69 -4.52 10.17 -14.49
C LYS A 69 -3.21 9.48 -14.87
N ARG A 70 -2.51 8.88 -13.93
CA ARG A 70 -1.15 8.36 -14.14
C ARG A 70 -1.05 6.86 -14.37
N VAL A 71 -1.98 6.09 -13.85
CA VAL A 71 -1.96 4.62 -13.94
C VAL A 71 -2.83 4.02 -15.04
N SER A 72 -3.39 4.82 -15.93
CA SER A 72 -4.34 4.36 -16.96
C SER A 72 -3.76 4.29 -18.38
N LYS A 73 -2.58 4.87 -18.63
CA LYS A 73 -1.99 4.92 -19.97
C LYS A 73 -1.29 3.61 -20.34
N ARG A 74 -1.62 3.07 -21.52
CA ARG A 74 -1.10 1.79 -22.05
C ARG A 74 -0.82 1.80 -23.55
N ASP A 75 -0.64 2.98 -24.11
CA ASP A 75 -0.45 3.21 -25.55
C ASP A 75 0.99 2.96 -26.02
N THR A 76 1.95 3.03 -25.13
CA THR A 76 3.37 2.78 -25.39
C THR A 76 4.01 1.97 -24.26
N VAL A 77 5.10 1.24 -24.56
CA VAL A 77 5.89 0.51 -23.55
C VAL A 77 6.38 1.47 -22.46
N TYR A 78 6.81 2.68 -22.82
CA TYR A 78 7.18 3.73 -21.86
C TYR A 78 6.06 4.06 -20.87
N ASN A 79 4.83 4.26 -21.36
CA ASN A 79 3.69 4.57 -20.52
C ASN A 79 3.26 3.38 -19.66
N ILE A 80 3.40 2.15 -20.15
CA ILE A 80 3.16 0.93 -19.38
C ILE A 80 4.18 0.83 -18.23
N LEU A 81 5.47 0.97 -18.51
CA LEU A 81 6.54 0.98 -17.51
C LEU A 81 6.28 2.03 -16.43
N LYS A 82 5.98 3.25 -16.85
CA LYS A 82 5.65 4.33 -15.94
C LYS A 82 4.45 4.02 -15.04
N SER A 83 3.37 3.49 -15.62
CA SER A 83 2.16 3.13 -14.87
C SER A 83 2.42 2.02 -13.86
N VAL A 84 3.14 0.97 -14.26
CA VAL A 84 3.49 -0.17 -13.38
C VAL A 84 4.40 0.28 -12.25
N GLY A 85 5.43 1.10 -12.55
CA GLY A 85 6.35 1.65 -11.55
C GLY A 85 5.64 2.56 -10.54
N ILE A 86 4.76 3.45 -11.00
CA ILE A 86 3.96 4.32 -10.13
C ILE A 86 3.04 3.48 -9.23
N PHE A 87 2.37 2.47 -9.79
CA PHE A 87 1.44 1.67 -9.01
C PHE A 87 2.15 0.81 -7.97
N SER A 88 3.33 0.26 -8.29
CA SER A 88 4.18 -0.43 -7.30
C SER A 88 4.49 0.47 -6.09
N MET A 89 4.73 1.77 -6.31
CA MET A 89 4.96 2.72 -5.22
C MET A 89 3.66 3.09 -4.47
N ILE A 90 2.51 3.12 -5.15
CA ILE A 90 1.21 3.34 -4.52
C ILE A 90 0.92 2.23 -3.53
N GLU A 91 1.00 0.96 -3.94
CA GLU A 91 0.79 -0.22 -3.10
C GLU A 91 1.82 -0.27 -1.94
N GLY A 92 3.06 0.07 -2.22
CA GLY A 92 4.15 -0.05 -1.24
C GLY A 92 4.26 1.09 -0.23
N ALA A 93 3.55 2.22 -0.39
CA ALA A 93 3.78 3.40 0.44
C ALA A 93 2.51 4.16 0.88
N ILE A 94 1.46 4.28 0.06
CA ILE A 94 0.36 5.24 0.32
C ILE A 94 -0.43 4.92 1.60
N LEU A 95 -0.63 3.67 1.96
CA LEU A 95 -1.41 3.30 3.15
C LEU A 95 -0.55 3.15 4.41
N TYR A 96 0.77 3.18 4.28
CA TYR A 96 1.68 2.77 5.35
C TYR A 96 1.73 3.76 6.51
N SER A 97 1.53 5.06 6.30
CA SER A 97 1.39 6.02 7.38
C SER A 97 0.17 5.71 8.27
N SER A 98 -0.96 5.38 7.63
CA SER A 98 -2.21 5.00 8.31
C SER A 98 -2.07 3.66 9.03
N PHE A 99 -1.44 2.68 8.40
CA PHE A 99 -1.13 1.39 9.03
C PHE A 99 -0.27 1.59 10.29
N ALA A 100 0.82 2.33 10.18
CA ALA A 100 1.71 2.60 11.31
C ALA A 100 0.97 3.36 12.43
N PHE A 101 0.15 4.34 12.08
CA PHE A 101 -0.67 5.08 13.04
C PHE A 101 -1.63 4.16 13.80
N LEU A 102 -2.39 3.34 13.12
CA LEU A 102 -3.35 2.43 13.75
C LEU A 102 -2.66 1.34 14.58
N LYS A 103 -1.58 0.76 14.07
CA LYS A 103 -0.76 -0.24 14.77
C LYS A 103 -0.11 0.31 16.04
N HIS A 104 0.18 1.62 16.09
CA HIS A 104 0.74 2.27 17.29
C HIS A 104 -0.10 2.03 18.55
N PHE A 105 -1.43 1.89 18.42
CA PHE A 105 -2.32 1.64 19.56
C PHE A 105 -2.24 0.21 20.12
N ASN A 106 -1.64 -0.72 19.38
CA ASN A 106 -1.37 -2.08 19.86
C ASN A 106 0.08 -2.26 20.32
N ASN A 107 1.01 -1.40 19.89
CA ASN A 107 2.42 -1.51 20.14
C ASN A 107 2.80 -1.23 21.61
N ASN A 108 3.95 -1.75 22.04
CA ASN A 108 4.53 -1.56 23.38
C ASN A 108 3.60 -1.94 24.54
N GLY A 109 2.85 -3.03 24.39
CA GLY A 109 1.97 -3.56 25.42
C GLY A 109 0.71 -2.74 25.67
N LYS A 110 0.38 -1.79 24.78
CA LYS A 110 -0.87 -1.02 24.89
C LYS A 110 -2.11 -1.88 24.67
N ASN A 111 -2.03 -2.91 23.85
CA ASN A 111 -3.07 -3.92 23.56
C ASN A 111 -4.44 -3.30 23.24
N LYS A 112 -4.43 -2.18 22.52
CA LYS A 112 -5.63 -1.54 21.98
C LYS A 112 -5.76 -1.85 20.51
N LEU A 113 -6.99 -1.97 20.03
CA LEU A 113 -7.30 -2.26 18.63
C LEU A 113 -6.67 -3.58 18.12
N VAL A 114 -6.60 -4.61 18.97
CA VAL A 114 -5.92 -5.89 18.66
C VAL A 114 -6.43 -6.50 17.35
N ASN A 115 -7.76 -6.60 17.17
CA ASN A 115 -8.35 -7.18 15.96
C ASN A 115 -8.13 -6.29 14.72
N VAL A 116 -8.14 -4.96 14.89
CA VAL A 116 -7.80 -4.03 13.81
C VAL A 116 -6.33 -4.18 13.43
N ASN A 117 -5.44 -4.31 14.42
CA ASN A 117 -4.01 -4.54 14.20
C ASN A 117 -3.76 -5.84 13.42
N ALA A 118 -4.45 -6.93 13.76
CA ALA A 118 -4.34 -8.19 13.04
C ALA A 118 -4.73 -8.04 11.56
N GLY A 119 -5.87 -7.42 11.27
CA GLY A 119 -6.29 -7.17 9.88
C GLY A 119 -5.35 -6.22 9.12
N ILE A 120 -4.79 -5.20 9.78
CA ILE A 120 -3.80 -4.32 9.18
C ILE A 120 -2.49 -5.07 8.88
N ASN A 121 -2.09 -6.03 9.72
CA ASN A 121 -0.92 -6.87 9.43
C ASN A 121 -1.11 -7.65 8.13
N PHE A 122 -2.27 -8.27 7.91
CA PHE A 122 -2.57 -8.93 6.64
C PHE A 122 -2.53 -7.95 5.47
N SER A 123 -3.23 -6.80 5.58
CA SER A 123 -3.18 -5.79 4.52
C SER A 123 -1.74 -5.36 4.22
N ALA A 124 -0.92 -5.07 5.23
CA ALA A 124 0.46 -4.64 5.03
C ALA A 124 1.35 -5.71 4.38
N ILE A 125 1.11 -7.00 4.65
CA ILE A 125 1.80 -8.12 4.01
C ILE A 125 1.38 -8.20 2.54
N ASP A 126 0.08 -8.14 2.26
CA ASP A 126 -0.46 -8.22 0.91
C ASP A 126 -0.02 -7.03 0.07
N GLU A 127 -0.09 -5.79 0.59
CA GLU A 127 0.36 -4.58 -0.12
C GLU A 127 1.88 -4.59 -0.38
N THR A 128 2.67 -5.20 0.52
CA THR A 128 4.10 -5.42 0.26
C THR A 128 4.28 -6.36 -0.92
N LEU A 129 3.55 -7.47 -0.97
CA LEU A 129 3.60 -8.45 -2.07
C LEU A 129 3.13 -7.83 -3.39
N HIS A 130 2.06 -7.03 -3.37
CA HIS A 130 1.55 -6.31 -4.55
C HIS A 130 2.60 -5.33 -5.09
N SER A 131 3.23 -4.56 -4.21
CA SER A 131 4.32 -3.64 -4.56
C SER A 131 5.52 -4.35 -5.19
N GLU A 132 5.97 -5.46 -4.58
CA GLU A 132 7.09 -6.26 -5.08
C GLU A 132 6.79 -6.92 -6.42
N ALA A 133 5.57 -7.44 -6.60
CA ALA A 133 5.12 -8.00 -7.87
C ALA A 133 5.04 -6.93 -8.97
N GLY A 134 4.55 -5.74 -8.66
CA GLY A 134 4.56 -4.59 -9.57
C GLY A 134 5.99 -4.19 -9.96
N ALA A 135 6.89 -4.15 -8.99
CA ALA A 135 8.31 -3.85 -9.25
C ALA A 135 9.00 -4.94 -10.08
N TRP A 136 8.65 -6.20 -9.87
CA TRP A 136 9.13 -7.31 -10.72
C TRP A 136 8.63 -7.18 -12.16
N LEU A 137 7.35 -6.88 -12.36
CA LEU A 137 6.79 -6.62 -13.69
C LEU A 137 7.50 -5.46 -14.38
N PHE A 138 7.75 -4.37 -13.63
CA PHE A 138 8.47 -3.21 -14.13
C PHE A 138 9.88 -3.58 -14.62
N ARG A 139 10.68 -4.23 -13.78
CA ARG A 139 12.07 -4.61 -14.15
C ARG A 139 12.10 -5.56 -15.32
N THR A 140 11.23 -6.58 -15.31
CA THR A 140 11.18 -7.57 -16.41
C THR A 140 10.82 -6.90 -17.74
N LEU A 141 9.80 -6.04 -17.75
CA LEU A 141 9.42 -5.32 -18.96
C LEU A 141 10.50 -4.33 -19.41
N LEU A 142 11.17 -3.65 -18.47
CA LEU A 142 12.25 -2.72 -18.78
C LEU A 142 13.43 -3.46 -19.43
N ASP A 143 13.83 -4.59 -18.88
CA ASP A 143 14.90 -5.41 -19.42
C ASP A 143 14.56 -5.94 -20.83
N GLU A 144 13.35 -6.45 -21.03
CA GLU A 144 12.86 -6.88 -22.36
C GLU A 144 12.87 -5.69 -23.35
N ALA A 145 12.36 -4.52 -22.95
CA ALA A 145 12.29 -3.34 -23.80
C ALA A 145 13.67 -2.77 -24.17
N ILE A 146 14.67 -2.89 -23.30
CA ILE A 146 16.06 -2.53 -23.58
C ILE A 146 16.67 -3.51 -24.58
N GLN A 147 16.50 -4.82 -24.36
CA GLN A 147 17.04 -5.86 -25.24
C GLN A 147 16.47 -5.77 -26.66
N ASP A 148 15.20 -5.45 -26.77
CA ASP A 148 14.50 -5.31 -28.05
C ASP A 148 14.70 -3.93 -28.72
N GLY A 149 15.41 -3.01 -28.05
CA GLY A 149 15.63 -1.65 -28.55
C GLY A 149 14.37 -0.79 -28.63
N VAL A 150 13.33 -1.14 -27.85
CA VAL A 150 12.04 -0.44 -27.84
C VAL A 150 12.09 0.82 -26.98
N ILE A 151 13.01 0.88 -26.01
CA ILE A 151 13.21 2.04 -25.12
C ILE A 151 14.65 2.54 -25.26
N THR A 152 14.80 3.84 -25.50
CA THR A 152 16.11 4.49 -25.65
C THR A 152 16.74 4.80 -24.28
N GLU A 153 18.05 5.02 -24.21
CA GLU A 153 18.75 5.43 -23.00
C GLU A 153 18.20 6.76 -22.43
N ALA A 154 17.87 7.70 -23.30
CA ALA A 154 17.27 8.97 -22.91
C ALA A 154 15.90 8.78 -22.24
N GLU A 155 15.10 7.85 -22.76
CA GLU A 155 13.79 7.50 -22.15
C GLU A 155 13.97 6.78 -20.82
N GLN A 156 14.97 5.92 -20.65
CA GLN A 156 15.29 5.27 -19.38
C GLN A 156 15.66 6.31 -18.30
N VAL A 157 16.51 7.29 -18.65
CA VAL A 157 16.86 8.40 -17.75
C VAL A 157 15.64 9.21 -17.37
N LYS A 158 14.79 9.55 -18.34
CA LYS A 158 13.55 10.28 -18.12
C LYS A 158 12.57 9.49 -17.25
N LEU A 159 12.41 8.19 -17.50
CA LEU A 159 11.54 7.31 -16.72
C LEU A 159 11.96 7.28 -15.25
N ARG A 160 13.26 7.10 -15.00
CA ARG A 160 13.81 7.16 -13.64
C ARG A 160 13.49 8.49 -12.96
N GLN A 161 13.74 9.62 -13.61
CA GLN A 161 13.45 10.93 -13.05
C GLN A 161 11.96 11.10 -12.71
N GLU A 162 11.08 10.68 -13.61
CA GLU A 162 9.63 10.76 -13.38
C GLU A 162 9.16 9.86 -12.22
N LEU A 163 9.82 8.72 -11.98
CA LEU A 163 9.53 7.86 -10.82
C LEU A 163 10.10 8.45 -9.52
N GLU A 164 11.30 9.02 -9.54
CA GLU A 164 11.86 9.75 -8.40
C GLU A 164 10.99 10.98 -8.03
N ASP A 165 10.49 11.72 -9.01
CA ASP A 165 9.56 12.83 -8.76
C ASP A 165 8.21 12.34 -8.22
N THR A 166 7.76 11.17 -8.65
CA THR A 166 6.54 10.53 -8.14
C THR A 166 6.65 10.21 -6.65
N THR A 167 7.80 9.76 -6.16
CA THR A 167 7.98 9.52 -4.73
C THR A 167 7.82 10.78 -3.89
N ARG A 168 8.31 11.92 -4.40
CA ARG A 168 8.15 13.22 -3.72
C ARG A 168 6.69 13.65 -3.64
N ILE A 169 5.95 13.46 -4.74
CA ILE A 169 4.51 13.77 -4.78
C ILE A 169 3.73 12.84 -3.82
N ILE A 170 4.07 11.56 -3.76
CA ILE A 170 3.44 10.63 -2.80
C ILE A 170 3.74 11.07 -1.37
N LEU A 171 4.99 11.44 -1.06
CA LEU A 171 5.38 11.94 0.26
C LEU A 171 4.61 13.21 0.64
N GLU A 172 4.45 14.17 -0.29
CA GLU A 172 3.65 15.37 -0.08
C GLU A 172 2.20 15.04 0.25
N HIS A 173 1.58 14.11 -0.49
CA HIS A 173 0.23 13.65 -0.20
C HIS A 173 0.11 12.96 1.18
N GLU A 174 1.07 12.11 1.52
CA GLU A 174 1.11 11.47 2.84
C GLU A 174 1.32 12.49 3.97
N ALA A 175 2.18 13.48 3.76
CA ALA A 175 2.41 14.55 4.74
C ALA A 175 1.12 15.31 5.09
N VAL A 176 0.25 15.56 4.10
CA VAL A 176 -1.05 16.21 4.35
C VAL A 176 -1.99 15.29 5.15
N ILE A 177 -2.04 14.00 4.83
CA ILE A 177 -2.85 13.03 5.61
C ILE A 177 -2.32 12.93 7.04
N ILE A 178 -1.00 12.84 7.22
CA ILE A 178 -0.36 12.84 8.53
C ILE A 178 -0.71 14.14 9.30
N GLY A 179 -0.67 15.30 8.63
CA GLY A 179 -1.09 16.57 9.22
C GLY A 179 -2.51 16.53 9.77
N LYS A 180 -3.45 15.93 9.04
CA LYS A 180 -4.85 15.75 9.50
C LYS A 180 -4.93 14.84 10.75
N ILE A 181 -4.11 13.79 10.85
CA ILE A 181 -4.07 12.93 12.04
C ILE A 181 -3.72 13.72 13.31
N PHE A 182 -2.81 14.70 13.19
CA PHE A 182 -2.34 15.51 14.31
C PHE A 182 -3.02 16.88 14.44
N GLU A 183 -4.03 17.19 13.62
CA GLU A 183 -4.74 18.48 13.64
C GLU A 183 -5.34 18.81 15.02
N LYS A 184 -5.82 17.80 15.74
CA LYS A 184 -6.41 17.95 17.07
C LYS A 184 -5.39 17.94 18.22
N GLY A 185 -4.10 17.89 17.91
CA GLY A 185 -3.01 17.94 18.88
C GLY A 185 -2.11 16.70 18.88
N SER A 186 -1.17 16.69 19.82
CA SER A 186 -0.15 15.64 19.93
C SER A 186 -0.73 14.30 20.42
N ILE A 187 -0.18 13.21 19.91
CA ILE A 187 -0.54 11.85 20.31
C ILE A 187 0.65 11.23 21.03
N LYS A 188 0.39 10.69 22.24
CA LYS A 188 1.47 10.14 23.09
C LYS A 188 2.18 8.96 22.41
N GLY A 189 3.48 9.10 22.21
CA GLY A 189 4.38 8.03 21.77
C GLY A 189 4.48 7.84 20.27
N ILE A 190 3.90 8.74 19.47
CA ILE A 190 4.09 8.84 18.03
C ILE A 190 4.03 10.31 17.61
N SER A 191 4.80 10.70 16.60
CA SER A 191 4.77 12.06 16.04
C SER A 191 4.61 12.05 14.53
N ASP A 192 4.18 13.18 13.99
CA ASP A 192 4.11 13.46 12.57
C ASP A 192 5.46 13.22 11.87
N LYS A 193 6.56 13.74 12.43
CA LYS A 193 7.92 13.54 11.91
C LYS A 193 8.31 12.07 11.83
N GLN A 194 7.95 11.28 12.82
CA GLN A 194 8.23 9.84 12.81
C GLN A 194 7.46 9.12 11.70
N LEU A 195 6.20 9.51 11.46
CA LEU A 195 5.41 8.96 10.36
C LEU A 195 5.95 9.39 9.00
N ILE A 196 6.39 10.66 8.84
CA ILE A 196 7.05 11.14 7.62
C ILE A 196 8.31 10.30 7.34
N HIS A 197 9.23 10.15 8.31
CA HIS A 197 10.44 9.34 8.14
C HIS A 197 10.12 7.87 7.82
N PHE A 198 9.01 7.35 8.35
CA PHE A 198 8.57 6.00 8.02
C PHE A 198 8.12 5.90 6.56
N VAL A 199 7.34 6.86 6.06
CA VAL A 199 6.93 6.92 4.64
C VAL A 199 8.13 7.13 3.72
N GLU A 200 9.07 8.01 4.07
CA GLU A 200 10.34 8.18 3.33
C GLU A 200 11.07 6.85 3.16
N SER A 201 11.20 6.08 4.24
CA SER A 201 11.86 4.77 4.15
C SER A 201 11.07 3.76 3.31
N ARG A 202 9.74 3.80 3.33
CA ARG A 202 8.91 2.96 2.47
C ARG A 202 9.10 3.29 0.99
N LEU A 203 9.13 4.58 0.65
CA LEU A 203 9.37 5.04 -0.71
C LEU A 203 10.77 4.67 -1.21
N ASP A 204 11.80 4.74 -0.35
CA ASP A 204 13.14 4.27 -0.67
C ASP A 204 13.18 2.75 -0.93
N ILE A 205 12.43 1.95 -0.17
CA ILE A 205 12.27 0.51 -0.44
C ILE A 205 11.59 0.30 -1.79
N CYS A 206 10.54 1.03 -2.11
CA CYS A 206 9.87 0.93 -3.41
C CYS A 206 10.82 1.28 -4.57
N LEU A 207 11.62 2.35 -4.46
CA LEU A 207 12.64 2.69 -5.45
C LEU A 207 13.68 1.59 -5.61
N SER A 208 14.16 1.02 -4.49
CA SER A 208 15.10 -0.11 -4.52
C SER A 208 14.50 -1.33 -5.23
N ASN A 209 13.24 -1.64 -4.96
CA ASN A 209 12.52 -2.73 -5.64
C ASN A 209 12.38 -2.50 -7.14
N LEU A 210 12.26 -1.23 -7.59
CA LEU A 210 12.27 -0.84 -9.00
C LEU A 210 13.69 -0.85 -9.63
N GLY A 211 14.75 -1.06 -8.83
CA GLY A 211 16.14 -1.06 -9.29
C GLY A 211 16.82 0.31 -9.22
N TYR A 212 16.26 1.28 -8.50
CA TYR A 212 16.80 2.63 -8.34
C TYR A 212 17.42 2.85 -6.95
N LYS A 213 18.16 3.93 -6.79
CA LYS A 213 18.80 4.29 -5.51
C LYS A 213 17.79 4.98 -4.58
N HIS A 214 18.03 4.85 -3.29
CA HIS A 214 17.36 5.63 -2.27
C HIS A 214 17.60 7.13 -2.47
N ILE A 215 16.60 7.96 -2.16
CA ILE A 215 16.69 9.42 -2.28
C ILE A 215 16.45 10.15 -0.96
N PHE A 216 15.74 9.54 -0.01
CA PHE A 216 15.43 10.17 1.28
C PHE A 216 16.43 9.78 2.37
N ASN A 217 16.74 8.50 2.52
CA ASN A 217 17.69 7.95 3.49
C ASN A 217 17.45 8.46 4.93
N PRO A 218 16.25 8.31 5.50
CA PRO A 218 15.96 8.82 6.84
C PRO A 218 16.86 8.16 7.89
N THR A 219 17.57 8.97 8.67
CA THR A 219 18.56 8.49 9.67
C THR A 219 17.91 8.03 10.98
N TYR A 220 16.67 8.43 11.25
CA TYR A 220 15.93 8.08 12.45
C TYR A 220 14.52 7.59 12.10
N ASN A 221 14.31 6.28 12.22
CA ASN A 221 13.04 5.65 11.88
C ASN A 221 12.61 4.65 12.97
N PRO A 222 12.15 5.12 14.13
CA PRO A 222 11.75 4.26 15.24
C PRO A 222 10.50 3.43 14.91
N ILE A 223 9.64 3.89 13.99
CA ILE A 223 8.44 3.16 13.59
C ILE A 223 8.83 1.88 12.86
N ALA A 224 9.78 1.92 11.93
CA ALA A 224 10.19 0.76 11.17
C ALA A 224 10.60 -0.42 12.07
N SER A 225 11.31 -0.15 13.16
CA SER A 225 11.81 -1.20 14.05
C SER A 225 10.71 -2.03 14.70
N TRP A 226 9.61 -1.40 15.13
CA TRP A 226 8.50 -2.14 15.74
C TRP A 226 7.46 -2.58 14.71
N PHE A 227 7.28 -1.82 13.64
CA PHE A 227 6.31 -2.13 12.59
C PHE A 227 6.64 -3.46 11.90
N TYR A 228 7.87 -3.63 11.44
CA TYR A 228 8.29 -4.86 10.75
C TYR A 228 8.42 -6.04 11.72
N LYS A 229 8.89 -5.80 12.94
CA LYS A 229 8.92 -6.85 13.97
C LYS A 229 7.52 -7.41 14.29
N ASP A 230 6.52 -6.56 14.30
CA ASP A 230 5.13 -6.98 14.51
C ASP A 230 4.59 -7.77 13.30
N LEU A 231 4.93 -7.38 12.08
CA LEU A 231 4.59 -8.16 10.87
C LEU A 231 5.26 -9.54 10.89
N GLU A 232 6.55 -9.61 11.20
CA GLU A 232 7.28 -10.88 11.30
C GLU A 232 6.71 -11.80 12.38
N SER A 233 6.32 -11.24 13.53
CA SER A 233 5.75 -12.01 14.62
C SER A 233 4.37 -12.59 14.30
N SER A 234 3.61 -11.94 13.43
CA SER A 234 2.29 -12.43 13.01
C SER A 234 2.36 -13.64 12.09
N THR A 235 3.51 -13.89 11.47
CA THR A 235 3.76 -15.06 10.61
C THR A 235 4.28 -16.28 11.38
N LEU A 236 4.75 -16.10 12.62
CA LEU A 236 5.24 -17.19 13.46
C LEU A 236 4.08 -17.81 14.24
N HIS A 237 3.54 -18.92 13.74
CA HIS A 237 2.61 -19.75 14.49
C HIS A 237 3.33 -20.59 15.51
N ASP A 238 3.02 -20.40 16.78
CA ASP A 238 3.25 -21.43 17.78
C ASP A 238 2.09 -22.44 17.70
N PHE A 239 2.32 -23.49 16.94
CA PHE A 239 1.35 -24.59 16.76
C PHE A 239 0.85 -25.19 18.08
N PHE A 240 1.63 -25.07 19.16
CA PHE A 240 1.33 -25.67 20.45
C PHE A 240 0.73 -24.70 21.47
N SER A 241 0.87 -23.39 21.29
CA SER A 241 0.48 -22.41 22.31
C SER A 241 -0.81 -21.66 22.04
N SER A 242 -1.29 -21.63 20.81
CA SER A 242 -2.52 -20.88 20.51
C SER A 242 -3.23 -21.37 19.27
N GLN A 243 -4.52 -21.18 19.29
CA GLN A 243 -5.33 -21.02 18.09
C GLN A 243 -4.64 -19.94 17.25
N GLY A 244 -4.29 -20.27 15.99
CA GLY A 244 -3.67 -19.31 15.10
C GLY A 244 -4.46 -18.00 15.09
N SER A 245 -3.90 -16.96 15.68
CA SER A 245 -4.58 -15.67 15.84
C SER A 245 -5.03 -15.10 14.50
N ASP A 246 -4.36 -15.53 13.43
CA ASP A 246 -4.57 -15.07 12.08
C ASP A 246 -5.87 -15.59 11.46
N TYR A 247 -6.38 -16.73 11.97
CA TYR A 247 -7.65 -17.30 11.56
C TYR A 247 -8.66 -17.38 12.70
N ASN A 248 -8.36 -16.74 13.82
CA ASN A 248 -9.32 -16.68 14.90
C ASN A 248 -10.46 -15.74 14.47
N ARG A 249 -11.36 -16.30 13.68
CA ARG A 249 -12.67 -15.74 13.51
C ARG A 249 -13.27 -15.74 14.91
N ALA A 250 -13.29 -14.59 15.55
CA ALA A 250 -14.08 -14.36 16.73
C ALA A 250 -15.57 -14.48 16.34
N TRP A 251 -15.99 -15.69 16.06
CA TRP A 251 -17.38 -16.08 15.97
C TRP A 251 -17.91 -16.17 17.41
N THR A 252 -17.93 -15.04 18.08
CA THR A 252 -18.72 -14.91 19.27
C THR A 252 -20.15 -14.73 18.81
N GLU A 253 -20.90 -15.81 18.88
CA GLU A 253 -22.37 -15.81 18.78
C GLU A 253 -22.99 -15.48 17.42
N GLY A 254 -22.36 -15.88 16.34
CA GLY A 254 -22.97 -15.75 15.02
C GLY A 254 -23.68 -17.04 14.59
N LYS A 255 -24.98 -17.04 14.53
CA LYS A 255 -25.67 -17.98 13.65
C LYS A 255 -25.28 -17.64 12.22
N PHE A 256 -24.86 -18.63 11.44
CA PHE A 256 -24.78 -18.48 9.99
C PHE A 256 -26.16 -18.05 9.48
N ALA A 257 -26.27 -16.81 9.01
CA ALA A 257 -27.38 -16.38 8.17
C ALA A 257 -26.92 -16.56 6.73
N TRP A 258 -27.45 -17.58 6.11
CA TRP A 258 -27.39 -17.75 4.64
C TRP A 258 -28.52 -16.97 4.04
#